data_143ef26c2a045a48c428b260c59a4cb7
#
_entry.id   143ef26c2a045a48c428b260c59a4cb7
#
_cell.length_a   1.000
_cell.length_b   1.000
_cell.length_c   1.000
_cell.angle_alpha   90.00
_cell.angle_beta   90.00
_cell.angle_gamma   90.00
#
_symmetry.space_group_name_H-M   'P 1'
#
loop_
_entity.id
_entity.type
_entity.pdbx_description
1 polymer ?
#
loop_
_entity_poly.entity_id
_entity_poly.type
_entity_poly.pdbx_seq_one_letter_code
_entity_poly.pdbx_strand_id
1 'polypeptide(L)'
;MELDNTIKKALNEFHLITDERKKILHQLTDFVKGESALADLIFICTHNSRRSHLSQVWAQVAANYFGFFGVTCYSGGTEATAFFPSAIQALENAGLKVKKLSQDPNPIYSIKYNVDVHPIICFSKKYDDEFNVQNNFAAIMTCDHADQNCPFIPMAAARIPVRYEDPKIADGTPEQLAKYIERSEQICREMFYAFSKVLVP
;
A
#
# COMPACT_ATOMS: atom_id res chain seq x y z
N MET A 1 -20.28 8.84 -2.66
CA MET A 1 -19.60 8.35 -3.89
C MET A 1 -18.98 6.98 -3.56
N GLU A 2 -18.53 6.23 -4.55
CA GLU A 2 -18.06 4.84 -4.34
C GLU A 2 -16.88 4.73 -3.37
N LEU A 3 -15.86 5.60 -3.52
CA LEU A 3 -14.72 5.64 -2.60
C LEU A 3 -15.12 5.95 -1.15
N ASP A 4 -16.06 6.86 -0.92
CA ASP A 4 -16.53 7.18 0.45
C ASP A 4 -17.20 5.95 1.09
N ASN A 5 -17.92 5.15 0.29
CA ASN A 5 -18.54 3.92 0.78
C ASN A 5 -17.48 2.86 1.13
N THR A 6 -16.43 2.72 0.31
CA THR A 6 -15.30 1.85 0.59
C THR A 6 -14.59 2.26 1.88
N ILE A 7 -14.33 3.55 2.07
CA ILE A 7 -13.71 4.07 3.29
C ILE A 7 -14.61 3.83 4.52
N LYS A 8 -15.90 4.14 4.43
CA LYS A 8 -16.85 3.87 5.52
C LYS A 8 -16.90 2.40 5.90
N LYS A 9 -16.91 1.49 4.90
CA LYS A 9 -16.82 0.05 5.13
C LYS A 9 -15.55 -0.31 5.90
N ALA A 10 -14.39 0.16 5.46
CA ALA A 10 -13.12 -0.11 6.10
C ALA A 10 -13.09 0.36 7.57
N LEU A 11 -13.60 1.57 7.85
CA LEU A 11 -13.69 2.11 9.22
C LEU A 11 -14.60 1.27 10.14
N ASN A 12 -15.71 0.76 9.63
CA ASN A 12 -16.65 -0.06 10.38
C ASN A 12 -16.14 -1.50 10.63
N GLU A 13 -15.18 -1.97 9.86
CA GLU A 13 -14.66 -3.33 9.88
C GLU A 13 -13.36 -3.51 10.70
N PHE A 14 -12.94 -2.54 11.50
CA PHE A 14 -11.75 -2.65 12.36
C PHE A 14 -11.82 -3.82 13.35
N HIS A 15 -13.02 -4.26 13.71
CA HIS A 15 -13.26 -5.44 14.56
C HIS A 15 -12.84 -6.76 13.89
N LEU A 16 -12.69 -6.81 12.57
CA LEU A 16 -12.20 -7.97 11.81
C LEU A 16 -10.67 -8.13 11.88
N ILE A 17 -9.95 -7.13 12.38
CA ILE A 17 -8.49 -7.19 12.52
C ILE A 17 -8.17 -7.88 13.85
N THR A 18 -7.46 -9.01 13.79
CA THR A 18 -7.06 -9.75 15.00
C THR A 18 -6.10 -8.93 15.85
N ASP A 19 -6.01 -9.24 17.14
CA ASP A 19 -5.12 -8.49 18.05
C ASP A 19 -3.64 -8.71 17.72
N GLU A 20 -3.26 -9.90 17.23
CA GLU A 20 -1.92 -10.18 16.71
C GLU A 20 -1.61 -9.29 15.51
N ARG A 21 -2.59 -9.14 14.61
CA ARG A 21 -2.41 -8.28 13.44
C ARG A 21 -2.32 -6.80 13.82
N LYS A 22 -3.11 -6.34 14.79
CA LYS A 22 -3.02 -4.98 15.33
C LYS A 22 -1.65 -4.66 15.91
N LYS A 23 -1.00 -5.61 16.61
CA LYS A 23 0.36 -5.43 17.14
C LYS A 23 1.39 -5.16 16.03
N ILE A 24 1.23 -5.82 14.86
CA ILE A 24 2.09 -5.57 13.71
C ILE A 24 1.81 -4.18 13.12
N LEU A 25 0.54 -3.82 12.96
CA LEU A 25 0.13 -2.52 12.42
C LEU A 25 0.53 -1.35 13.33
N HIS A 26 0.59 -1.57 14.65
CA HIS A 26 1.07 -0.56 15.60
C HIS A 26 2.54 -0.20 15.36
N GLN A 27 3.39 -1.10 14.86
CA GLN A 27 4.76 -0.73 14.50
C GLN A 27 4.80 0.34 13.40
N LEU A 28 3.88 0.25 12.42
CA LEU A 28 3.72 1.31 11.40
C LEU A 28 3.20 2.61 12.04
N THR A 29 2.19 2.50 12.90
CA THR A 29 1.66 3.65 13.66
C THR A 29 2.76 4.35 14.45
N ASP A 30 3.58 3.60 15.19
CA ASP A 30 4.63 4.11 16.06
C ASP A 30 5.74 4.78 15.25
N PHE A 31 6.10 4.21 14.07
CA PHE A 31 7.04 4.86 13.16
C PHE A 31 6.52 6.21 12.69
N VAL A 32 5.28 6.29 12.20
CA VAL A 32 4.68 7.55 11.74
C VAL A 32 4.59 8.59 12.87
N LYS A 33 4.26 8.16 14.09
CA LYS A 33 4.28 9.03 15.29
C LYS A 33 5.69 9.55 15.59
N GLY A 34 6.69 8.68 15.55
CA GLY A 34 8.09 9.02 15.83
C GLY A 34 8.65 10.07 14.88
N GLU A 35 8.25 10.03 13.61
CA GLU A 35 8.59 11.01 12.57
C GLU A 35 7.70 12.27 12.59
N SER A 36 6.91 12.48 13.64
CA SER A 36 6.00 13.64 13.76
C SER A 36 5.06 13.79 12.56
N ALA A 37 4.61 12.67 11.99
CA ALA A 37 3.78 12.58 10.78
C ALA A 37 4.45 13.15 9.49
N LEU A 38 5.80 13.18 9.45
CA LEU A 38 6.61 13.50 8.27
C LEU A 38 7.37 12.24 7.83
N ALA A 39 6.67 11.16 7.57
CA ALA A 39 7.22 9.83 7.36
C ALA A 39 7.19 9.41 5.90
N ASP A 40 8.29 8.83 5.43
CA ASP A 40 8.36 8.14 4.15
C ASP A 40 8.23 6.63 4.34
N LEU A 41 7.32 6.01 3.57
CA LEU A 41 7.01 4.59 3.65
C LEU A 41 7.23 3.92 2.29
N ILE A 42 8.07 2.88 2.22
CA ILE A 42 8.21 2.07 1.00
C ILE A 42 7.58 0.69 1.25
N PHE A 43 6.51 0.38 0.54
CA PHE A 43 5.86 -0.93 0.56
C PHE A 43 6.56 -1.88 -0.41
N ILE A 44 7.11 -2.99 0.09
CA ILE A 44 7.98 -3.88 -0.66
C ILE A 44 7.35 -5.28 -0.77
N CYS A 45 7.29 -5.80 -2.00
CA CYS A 45 6.99 -7.21 -2.28
C CYS A 45 8.03 -7.76 -3.28
N THR A 46 7.86 -8.97 -3.81
CA THR A 46 8.81 -9.54 -4.76
C THR A 46 8.87 -8.74 -6.07
N HIS A 47 7.74 -8.60 -6.77
CA HIS A 47 7.71 -8.09 -8.15
C HIS A 47 7.22 -6.64 -8.30
N ASN A 48 6.88 -5.94 -7.21
CA ASN A 48 6.18 -4.65 -7.24
C ASN A 48 5.02 -4.64 -8.26
N SER A 49 4.13 -5.63 -8.13
CA SER A 49 3.07 -5.87 -9.10
C SER A 49 1.67 -5.84 -8.50
N ARG A 50 1.51 -6.27 -7.25
CA ARG A 50 0.21 -6.46 -6.58
C ARG A 50 0.17 -5.81 -5.21
N ARG A 51 0.60 -6.56 -4.17
CA ARG A 51 0.49 -6.20 -2.73
C ARG A 51 1.12 -4.87 -2.37
N SER A 52 2.33 -4.60 -2.86
CA SER A 52 3.05 -3.36 -2.57
C SER A 52 2.34 -2.14 -3.19
N HIS A 53 1.80 -2.23 -4.40
CA HIS A 53 1.01 -1.15 -5.00
C HIS A 53 -0.29 -0.90 -4.26
N LEU A 54 -1.06 -1.97 -3.96
CA LEU A 54 -2.29 -1.84 -3.18
C LEU A 54 -2.00 -1.17 -1.82
N SER A 55 -0.90 -1.59 -1.15
CA SER A 55 -0.52 -1.03 0.15
C SER A 55 -0.07 0.44 0.05
N GLN A 56 0.75 0.79 -0.95
CA GLN A 56 1.12 2.19 -1.22
C GLN A 56 -0.11 3.08 -1.36
N VAL A 57 -1.05 2.64 -2.22
CA VAL A 57 -2.24 3.43 -2.54
C VAL A 57 -3.11 3.62 -1.30
N TRP A 58 -3.46 2.53 -0.61
CA TRP A 58 -4.34 2.63 0.55
C TRP A 58 -3.71 3.32 1.75
N ALA A 59 -2.39 3.20 1.94
CA ALA A 59 -1.68 3.94 2.97
C ALA A 59 -1.69 5.45 2.69
N GLN A 60 -1.43 5.86 1.43
CA GLN A 60 -1.49 7.27 1.05
C GLN A 60 -2.91 7.86 1.19
N VAL A 61 -3.93 7.09 0.79
CA VAL A 61 -5.33 7.51 0.97
C VAL A 61 -5.67 7.65 2.44
N ALA A 62 -5.27 6.69 3.29
CA ALA A 62 -5.52 6.73 4.73
C ALA A 62 -4.77 7.88 5.41
N ALA A 63 -3.49 8.10 5.08
CA ALA A 63 -2.71 9.22 5.60
C ALA A 63 -3.40 10.56 5.29
N ASN A 64 -3.80 10.77 4.05
CA ASN A 64 -4.51 12.00 3.64
C ASN A 64 -5.87 12.14 4.33
N TYR A 65 -6.64 11.05 4.44
CA TYR A 65 -7.95 11.05 5.11
C TYR A 65 -7.87 11.51 6.56
N PHE A 66 -6.83 11.12 7.28
CA PHE A 66 -6.58 11.53 8.67
C PHE A 66 -5.78 12.82 8.81
N GLY A 67 -5.49 13.53 7.71
CA GLY A 67 -4.80 14.83 7.72
C GLY A 67 -3.27 14.76 7.84
N PHE A 68 -2.65 13.60 7.63
CA PHE A 68 -1.18 13.43 7.65
C PHE A 68 -0.59 13.74 6.26
N PHE A 69 -0.64 14.98 5.85
CA PHE A 69 -0.18 15.44 4.52
C PHE A 69 1.34 15.37 4.33
N GLY A 70 2.11 15.22 5.40
CA GLY A 70 3.56 15.03 5.36
C GLY A 70 4.00 13.58 5.21
N VAL A 71 3.06 12.62 5.19
CA VAL A 71 3.38 11.21 4.93
C VAL A 71 3.39 10.95 3.43
N THR A 72 4.50 10.38 2.93
CA THR A 72 4.63 9.96 1.53
C THR A 72 4.77 8.45 1.42
N CYS A 73 3.98 7.84 0.54
CA CYS A 73 3.96 6.39 0.35
C CYS A 73 4.49 6.01 -1.04
N TYR A 74 5.47 5.13 -1.04
CA TYR A 74 6.09 4.56 -2.23
C TYR A 74 5.87 3.05 -2.30
N SER A 75 6.19 2.44 -3.44
CA SER A 75 6.27 0.99 -3.56
C SER A 75 7.50 0.55 -4.31
N GLY A 76 7.92 -0.68 -4.06
CA GLY A 76 9.03 -1.30 -4.76
C GLY A 76 8.96 -2.82 -4.68
N GLY A 77 9.84 -3.47 -5.42
CA GLY A 77 10.03 -4.90 -5.38
C GLY A 77 11.50 -5.27 -5.21
N THR A 78 11.78 -6.54 -4.96
CA THR A 78 13.12 -7.09 -5.17
C THR A 78 13.42 -7.20 -6.66
N GLU A 79 12.35 -7.30 -7.46
CA GLU A 79 12.34 -7.30 -8.93
C GLU A 79 11.30 -6.30 -9.44
N ALA A 80 11.44 -5.87 -10.68
CA ALA A 80 10.46 -5.04 -11.39
C ALA A 80 9.79 -5.85 -12.51
N THR A 81 8.47 -5.72 -12.63
CA THR A 81 7.68 -6.35 -13.71
C THR A 81 6.68 -5.35 -14.32
N ALA A 82 5.42 -5.38 -13.88
CA ALA A 82 4.39 -4.39 -14.19
C ALA A 82 3.29 -4.40 -13.11
N PHE A 83 2.56 -3.31 -12.99
CA PHE A 83 1.37 -3.25 -12.13
C PHE A 83 0.27 -4.18 -12.71
N PHE A 84 -0.15 -5.17 -11.94
CA PHE A 84 -1.02 -6.23 -12.43
C PHE A 84 -2.46 -5.72 -12.69
N PRO A 85 -3.07 -6.05 -13.85
CA PRO A 85 -4.36 -5.47 -14.24
C PRO A 85 -5.48 -5.67 -13.23
N SER A 86 -5.61 -6.87 -12.61
CA SER A 86 -6.66 -7.11 -11.61
C SER A 86 -6.48 -6.33 -10.32
N ALA A 87 -5.25 -5.95 -9.96
CA ALA A 87 -5.00 -5.07 -8.84
C ALA A 87 -5.42 -3.61 -9.17
N ILE A 88 -5.20 -3.17 -10.41
CA ILE A 88 -5.70 -1.89 -10.91
C ILE A 88 -7.23 -1.88 -10.87
N GLN A 89 -7.87 -2.92 -11.41
CA GLN A 89 -9.32 -3.04 -11.44
C GLN A 89 -9.95 -3.08 -10.03
N ALA A 90 -9.27 -3.71 -9.06
CA ALA A 90 -9.72 -3.69 -7.67
C ALA A 90 -9.71 -2.27 -7.06
N LEU A 91 -8.73 -1.42 -7.43
CA LEU A 91 -8.70 -0.02 -7.02
C LEU A 91 -9.79 0.81 -7.71
N GLU A 92 -10.05 0.58 -9.00
CA GLU A 92 -11.13 1.23 -9.74
C GLU A 92 -12.50 0.87 -9.15
N ASN A 93 -12.72 -0.41 -8.84
CA ASN A 93 -13.95 -0.88 -8.17
C ASN A 93 -14.15 -0.27 -6.78
N ALA A 94 -13.06 0.09 -6.11
CA ALA A 94 -13.12 0.81 -4.83
C ALA A 94 -13.43 2.31 -4.97
N GLY A 95 -13.56 2.83 -6.20
CA GLY A 95 -13.88 4.23 -6.50
C GLY A 95 -12.69 5.15 -6.73
N LEU A 96 -11.47 4.60 -6.86
CA LEU A 96 -10.29 5.36 -7.23
C LEU A 96 -10.25 5.61 -8.76
N LYS A 97 -9.79 6.77 -9.17
CA LYS A 97 -9.66 7.11 -10.60
C LYS A 97 -8.26 6.77 -11.08
N VAL A 98 -8.13 5.70 -11.84
CA VAL A 98 -6.86 5.27 -12.41
C VAL A 98 -6.74 5.75 -13.86
N LYS A 99 -5.58 6.33 -14.20
CA LYS A 99 -5.26 6.75 -15.56
C LYS A 99 -3.89 6.20 -15.95
N LYS A 100 -3.83 5.44 -17.03
CA LYS A 100 -2.61 4.99 -17.65
C LYS A 100 -1.93 6.18 -18.35
N LEU A 101 -0.65 6.45 -18.05
CA LEU A 101 0.10 7.60 -18.57
C LEU A 101 1.09 7.21 -19.67
N SER A 102 1.56 5.96 -19.72
CA SER A 102 2.49 5.47 -20.74
C SER A 102 2.02 4.18 -21.39
N GLN A 103 2.59 3.80 -22.53
CA GLN A 103 2.21 2.60 -23.30
C GLN A 103 3.26 1.48 -23.22
N ASP A 104 4.27 1.65 -22.38
CA ASP A 104 5.36 0.69 -22.22
C ASP A 104 4.86 -0.66 -21.65
N PRO A 105 5.66 -1.74 -21.76
CA PRO A 105 5.35 -3.02 -21.10
C PRO A 105 5.21 -2.92 -19.57
N ASN A 106 5.84 -1.92 -18.95
CA ASN A 106 5.68 -1.54 -17.54
C ASN A 106 5.07 -0.12 -17.45
N PRO A 107 3.75 0.03 -17.64
CA PRO A 107 3.14 1.34 -17.76
C PRO A 107 3.15 2.12 -16.45
N ILE A 108 3.25 3.43 -16.57
CA ILE A 108 3.06 4.38 -15.48
C ILE A 108 1.57 4.66 -15.32
N TYR A 109 1.08 4.64 -14.09
CA TYR A 109 -0.30 4.97 -13.74
C TYR A 109 -0.35 6.14 -12.77
N SER A 110 -1.36 6.99 -12.95
CA SER A 110 -1.77 8.05 -12.03
C SER A 110 -3.04 7.62 -11.34
N ILE A 111 -3.04 7.62 -10.00
CA ILE A 111 -4.20 7.22 -9.19
C ILE A 111 -4.67 8.42 -8.40
N LYS A 112 -5.88 8.90 -8.71
CA LYS A 112 -6.51 10.06 -8.09
C LYS A 112 -7.61 9.60 -7.13
N TYR A 113 -7.58 10.11 -5.90
CA TYR A 113 -8.55 9.80 -4.84
C TYR A 113 -9.21 11.04 -4.25
N ASN A 114 -8.63 12.23 -4.47
CA ASN A 114 -9.22 13.51 -4.07
C ASN A 114 -8.82 14.56 -5.12
N VAL A 115 -9.69 15.55 -5.34
CA VAL A 115 -9.46 16.62 -6.33
C VAL A 115 -8.36 17.61 -5.89
N ASP A 116 -8.19 17.79 -4.58
CA ASP A 116 -7.31 18.80 -3.99
C ASP A 116 -5.87 18.28 -3.70
N VAL A 117 -5.57 17.02 -4.03
CA VAL A 117 -4.26 16.44 -3.78
C VAL A 117 -3.61 15.94 -5.06
N HIS A 118 -2.28 15.85 -5.06
CA HIS A 118 -1.55 15.23 -6.17
C HIS A 118 -1.92 13.75 -6.32
N PRO A 119 -1.95 13.22 -7.56
CA PRO A 119 -2.18 11.80 -7.76
C PRO A 119 -1.00 10.98 -7.26
N ILE A 120 -1.28 9.75 -6.83
CA ILE A 120 -0.25 8.75 -6.57
C ILE A 120 0.27 8.23 -7.90
N ILE A 121 1.59 8.21 -8.07
CA ILE A 121 2.23 7.63 -9.26
C ILE A 121 2.64 6.20 -8.94
N CYS A 122 2.18 5.27 -9.78
CA CYS A 122 2.44 3.83 -9.64
C CYS A 122 3.00 3.26 -10.94
N PHE A 123 4.14 2.60 -10.84
CA PHE A 123 4.74 1.73 -11.86
C PHE A 123 5.64 0.72 -11.15
N SER A 124 5.84 -0.44 -11.76
CA SER A 124 6.67 -1.46 -11.15
C SER A 124 8.15 -1.06 -11.20
N LYS A 125 8.83 -1.11 -10.06
CA LYS A 125 10.24 -0.74 -9.91
C LYS A 125 10.86 -1.47 -8.74
N LYS A 126 12.17 -1.52 -8.68
CA LYS A 126 12.87 -2.01 -7.48
C LYS A 126 12.67 -1.04 -6.31
N TYR A 127 12.83 -1.54 -5.09
CA TYR A 127 12.65 -0.70 -3.89
C TYR A 127 13.70 0.43 -3.79
N ASP A 128 14.90 0.23 -4.36
CA ASP A 128 16.02 1.17 -4.43
C ASP A 128 16.06 2.04 -5.71
N ASP A 129 14.96 2.03 -6.48
CA ASP A 129 14.80 2.89 -7.66
C ASP A 129 14.88 4.38 -7.25
N GLU A 130 15.51 5.22 -8.10
CA GLU A 130 15.71 6.65 -7.84
C GLU A 130 14.40 7.45 -7.67
N PHE A 131 13.28 6.94 -8.14
CA PHE A 131 11.96 7.51 -7.92
C PHE A 131 11.51 7.40 -6.46
N ASN A 132 11.98 6.41 -5.71
CA ASN A 132 11.66 6.23 -4.31
C ASN A 132 12.59 7.10 -3.42
N VAL A 133 12.15 7.38 -2.21
CA VAL A 133 13.01 7.97 -1.19
C VAL A 133 14.23 7.07 -0.93
N GLN A 134 15.41 7.67 -0.73
CA GLN A 134 16.67 6.92 -0.68
C GLN A 134 17.20 6.71 0.74
N ASN A 135 16.66 7.40 1.75
CA ASN A 135 17.11 7.28 3.14
C ASN A 135 15.99 7.64 4.13
N ASN A 136 16.16 7.22 5.38
CA ASN A 136 15.27 7.53 6.51
C ASN A 136 13.79 7.19 6.25
N PHE A 137 13.50 5.99 5.76
CA PHE A 137 12.15 5.51 5.47
C PHE A 137 11.83 4.23 6.26
N ALA A 138 10.55 3.92 6.42
CA ALA A 138 10.15 2.58 6.84
C ALA A 138 9.98 1.66 5.62
N ALA A 139 10.70 0.54 5.62
CA ALA A 139 10.52 -0.55 4.68
C ALA A 139 9.40 -1.48 5.16
N ILE A 140 8.25 -1.43 4.50
CA ILE A 140 7.07 -2.24 4.85
C ILE A 140 7.05 -3.50 3.99
N MET A 141 7.40 -4.64 4.59
CA MET A 141 7.48 -5.92 3.87
C MET A 141 6.09 -6.51 3.70
N THR A 142 5.56 -6.53 2.48
CA THR A 142 4.17 -6.94 2.18
C THR A 142 4.02 -8.41 1.75
N CYS A 143 5.11 -9.18 1.73
CA CYS A 143 5.07 -10.62 1.45
C CYS A 143 6.21 -11.37 2.16
N ASP A 144 5.99 -12.67 2.43
CA ASP A 144 6.98 -13.52 3.09
C ASP A 144 8.28 -13.63 2.28
N HIS A 145 8.20 -13.78 0.96
CA HIS A 145 9.38 -13.94 0.12
C HIS A 145 10.31 -12.73 0.20
N ALA A 146 9.77 -11.50 0.07
CA ALA A 146 10.59 -10.29 0.22
C ALA A 146 11.10 -10.13 1.65
N ASP A 147 10.29 -10.49 2.64
CA ASP A 147 10.67 -10.43 4.04
C ASP A 147 11.82 -11.39 4.41
N GLN A 148 11.80 -12.60 3.87
CA GLN A 148 12.85 -13.61 4.13
C GLN A 148 14.13 -13.38 3.32
N ASN A 149 14.00 -12.93 2.06
CA ASN A 149 15.13 -12.78 1.14
C ASN A 149 15.80 -11.39 1.16
N CYS A 150 15.15 -10.39 1.79
CA CYS A 150 15.73 -9.07 2.03
C CYS A 150 15.77 -8.77 3.55
N PRO A 151 16.63 -9.48 4.32
CA PRO A 151 16.70 -9.28 5.76
C PRO A 151 17.24 -7.89 6.14
N PHE A 152 17.97 -7.27 5.22
CA PHE A 152 18.52 -5.92 5.38
C PHE A 152 18.12 -5.06 4.18
N ILE A 153 17.53 -3.91 4.46
CA ILE A 153 17.22 -2.86 3.47
C ILE A 153 18.13 -1.67 3.81
N PRO A 154 19.11 -1.36 2.96
CA PRO A 154 20.01 -0.23 3.21
C PRO A 154 19.25 1.07 3.40
N MET A 155 19.72 1.92 4.32
CA MET A 155 19.19 3.25 4.62
C MET A 155 17.74 3.29 5.16
N ALA A 156 17.07 2.13 5.35
CA ALA A 156 15.79 2.10 6.05
C ALA A 156 15.98 2.35 7.56
N ALA A 157 15.20 3.29 8.11
CA ALA A 157 15.16 3.56 9.54
C ALA A 157 14.40 2.49 10.32
N ALA A 158 13.41 1.85 9.66
CA ALA A 158 12.65 0.74 10.22
C ALA A 158 12.32 -0.29 9.15
N ARG A 159 12.12 -1.56 9.58
CA ARG A 159 11.65 -2.66 8.75
C ARG A 159 10.48 -3.35 9.43
N ILE A 160 9.31 -3.27 8.80
CA ILE A 160 8.04 -3.68 9.41
C ILE A 160 7.36 -4.75 8.56
N PRO A 161 7.12 -5.99 9.07
CA PRO A 161 6.59 -7.10 8.29
C PRO A 161 5.05 -7.11 8.23
N VAL A 162 4.43 -6.24 7.44
CA VAL A 162 2.98 -6.19 7.22
C VAL A 162 2.60 -7.09 6.04
N ARG A 163 2.76 -8.40 6.20
CA ARG A 163 2.61 -9.39 5.12
C ARG A 163 1.15 -9.64 4.76
N TYR A 164 0.91 -9.95 3.49
CA TYR A 164 -0.39 -10.32 2.93
C TYR A 164 -0.25 -11.57 2.06
N GLU A 165 -1.28 -12.41 2.05
CA GLU A 165 -1.38 -13.50 1.08
C GLU A 165 -1.42 -12.96 -0.34
N ASP A 166 -0.79 -13.68 -1.27
CA ASP A 166 -0.77 -13.27 -2.67
C ASP A 166 -2.10 -13.57 -3.36
N PRO A 167 -2.81 -12.57 -3.89
CA PRO A 167 -4.03 -12.83 -4.65
C PRO A 167 -3.75 -13.60 -5.95
N LYS A 168 -2.50 -13.73 -6.37
CA LYS A 168 -2.04 -14.51 -7.54
C LYS A 168 -2.56 -15.96 -7.51
N ILE A 169 -2.85 -16.52 -6.34
CA ILE A 169 -3.39 -17.88 -6.22
C ILE A 169 -4.67 -18.10 -7.05
N ALA A 170 -5.41 -17.03 -7.33
CA ALA A 170 -6.63 -17.05 -8.13
C ALA A 170 -6.43 -16.63 -9.60
N ASP A 171 -5.19 -16.35 -10.04
CA ASP A 171 -4.93 -15.90 -11.42
C ASP A 171 -5.38 -16.98 -12.43
N GLY A 172 -6.10 -16.56 -13.47
CA GLY A 172 -6.64 -17.44 -14.50
C GLY A 172 -7.90 -18.21 -14.10
N THR A 173 -8.47 -17.96 -12.93
CA THR A 173 -9.74 -18.55 -12.46
C THR A 173 -10.91 -17.54 -12.53
N PRO A 174 -12.18 -18.00 -12.51
CA PRO A 174 -13.32 -17.09 -12.41
C PRO A 174 -13.32 -16.20 -11.17
N GLU A 175 -12.66 -16.61 -10.09
CA GLU A 175 -12.57 -15.91 -8.81
C GLU A 175 -11.46 -14.86 -8.77
N GLN A 176 -10.66 -14.72 -9.84
CA GLN A 176 -9.49 -13.85 -9.86
C GLN A 176 -9.80 -12.44 -9.35
N LEU A 177 -10.74 -11.74 -10.00
CA LEU A 177 -11.06 -10.38 -9.61
C LEU A 177 -11.58 -10.27 -8.17
N ALA A 178 -12.44 -11.20 -7.76
CA ALA A 178 -12.97 -11.24 -6.39
C ALA A 178 -11.85 -11.36 -5.35
N LYS A 179 -10.81 -12.17 -5.62
CA LYS A 179 -9.66 -12.32 -4.72
C LYS A 179 -8.79 -11.06 -4.63
N TYR A 180 -8.65 -10.33 -5.74
CA TYR A 180 -7.95 -9.04 -5.73
C TYR A 180 -8.74 -7.96 -4.99
N ILE A 181 -10.07 -7.92 -5.13
CA ILE A 181 -10.93 -7.02 -4.36
C ILE A 181 -10.84 -7.34 -2.87
N GLU A 182 -10.97 -8.62 -2.47
CA GLU A 182 -10.83 -9.06 -1.08
C GLU A 182 -9.49 -8.57 -0.47
N ARG A 183 -8.38 -8.75 -1.20
CA ARG A 183 -7.06 -8.32 -0.74
C ARG A 183 -6.95 -6.80 -0.66
N SER A 184 -7.49 -6.09 -1.63
CA SER A 184 -7.54 -4.63 -1.63
C SER A 184 -8.34 -4.08 -0.44
N GLU A 185 -9.52 -4.66 -0.16
CA GLU A 185 -10.35 -4.28 1.00
C GLU A 185 -9.67 -4.57 2.34
N GLN A 186 -8.99 -5.72 2.46
CA GLN A 186 -8.20 -6.02 3.66
C GLN A 186 -7.11 -4.99 3.88
N ILE A 187 -6.33 -4.67 2.86
CA ILE A 187 -5.25 -3.68 2.93
C ILE A 187 -5.80 -2.30 3.27
N CYS A 188 -6.89 -1.89 2.63
CA CYS A 188 -7.59 -0.64 2.92
C CYS A 188 -7.93 -0.55 4.42
N ARG A 189 -8.67 -1.53 4.94
CA ARG A 189 -9.07 -1.60 6.35
C ARG A 189 -7.88 -1.51 7.31
N GLU A 190 -6.80 -2.24 7.04
CA GLU A 190 -5.63 -2.26 7.90
C GLU A 190 -4.83 -0.96 7.86
N MET A 191 -4.69 -0.32 6.69
CA MET A 191 -4.04 0.99 6.59
C MET A 191 -4.88 2.07 7.28
N PHE A 192 -6.19 2.08 7.08
CA PHE A 192 -7.08 3.00 7.81
C PHE A 192 -7.02 2.77 9.32
N TYR A 193 -6.95 1.53 9.79
CA TYR A 193 -6.75 1.23 11.21
C TYR A 193 -5.42 1.80 11.71
N ALA A 194 -4.30 1.52 11.05
CA ALA A 194 -2.99 1.99 11.46
C ALA A 194 -2.93 3.51 11.58
N PHE A 195 -3.40 4.23 10.56
CA PHE A 195 -3.40 5.70 10.55
C PHE A 195 -4.40 6.29 11.55
N SER A 196 -5.53 5.64 11.83
CA SER A 196 -6.46 6.10 12.87
C SER A 196 -5.84 6.11 14.27
N LYS A 197 -4.80 5.30 14.52
CA LYS A 197 -4.09 5.21 15.80
C LYS A 197 -2.94 6.22 15.94
N VAL A 198 -2.54 6.88 14.87
CA VAL A 198 -1.52 7.95 14.92
C VAL A 198 -2.04 9.15 15.72
N LEU A 199 -3.34 9.47 15.64
CA LEU A 199 -3.99 10.59 16.35
C LEU A 199 -4.21 10.34 17.86
N VAL A 200 -4.10 9.09 18.30
CA VAL A 200 -4.36 8.74 19.70
C VAL A 200 -3.07 8.96 20.50
N PRO A 201 -3.10 9.76 21.59
CA PRO A 201 -1.96 9.97 22.49
C PRO A 201 -1.44 8.68 23.10
#